data_89246e8bb1bc36ba79b0dc8cfc648a66
#
_entry.id   89246e8bb1bc36ba79b0dc8cfc648a66
#
_cell.length_a   1.000
_cell.length_b   1.000
_cell.length_c   1.000
_cell.angle_alpha   90.00
_cell.angle_beta   90.00
_cell.angle_gamma   90.00
#
_symmetry.space_group_name_H-M   'P 1'
#
loop_
_entity.id
_entity.type
_entity.pdbx_description
1 polymer ?
#
loop_
_entity_poly.entity_id
_entity_poly.type
_entity_poly.pdbx_seq_one_letter_code
_entity_poly.pdbx_strand_id
1 'polypeptide(L)'
;MKDMEPQAKLSLKLQAYQYLKTKILNCEYRPNEFLNEQKLCAEMGNISRTPMRDALGRLEQEGLITILPKKGLMVSGITEDDVHSMFEMRLLVEPYALRTYGNEIPHQYLRNFADLMHNPDKIEDFCKADDDFHEMLMSTLPNKYLRSAYDRITGLNTR
;
A
#
# COMPACT_ATOMS: atom_id res chain seq x y z
N MET A 1 14.16 -25.13 -26.69
CA MET A 1 13.80 -25.26 -25.28
C MET A 1 14.41 -24.05 -24.59
N LYS A 2 13.59 -23.06 -24.21
CA LYS A 2 14.05 -21.90 -23.43
C LYS A 2 14.00 -22.31 -21.98
N ASP A 3 15.15 -22.30 -21.33
CA ASP A 3 15.29 -22.54 -19.91
C ASP A 3 14.47 -21.49 -19.14
N MET A 4 13.45 -21.95 -18.43
CA MET A 4 12.73 -21.14 -17.44
C MET A 4 13.68 -20.96 -16.26
N GLU A 5 14.21 -19.74 -16.10
CA GLU A 5 14.90 -19.37 -14.87
C GLU A 5 14.00 -19.59 -13.65
N PRO A 6 14.49 -20.20 -12.57
CA PRO A 6 13.70 -20.39 -11.37
C PRO A 6 13.36 -19.01 -10.76
N GLN A 7 12.08 -18.65 -10.70
CA GLN A 7 11.62 -17.49 -9.97
C GLN A 7 12.16 -17.56 -8.53
N ALA A 8 12.98 -16.61 -8.15
CA ALA A 8 13.57 -16.53 -6.81
C ALA A 8 12.44 -16.51 -5.77
N LYS A 9 12.36 -17.55 -4.95
CA LYS A 9 11.35 -17.68 -3.90
C LYS A 9 11.52 -16.52 -2.92
N LEU A 10 10.53 -15.64 -2.83
CA LEU A 10 10.55 -14.50 -1.90
C LEU A 10 10.91 -14.95 -0.49
N SER A 11 11.74 -14.19 0.23
CA SER A 11 12.10 -14.51 1.60
C SER A 11 10.85 -14.54 2.50
N LEU A 12 10.83 -15.42 3.51
CA LEU A 12 9.69 -15.56 4.42
C LEU A 12 9.29 -14.22 5.08
N LYS A 13 10.26 -13.37 5.41
CA LYS A 13 9.99 -12.03 5.96
C LYS A 13 9.25 -11.13 4.97
N LEU A 14 9.58 -11.22 3.68
CA LEU A 14 8.92 -10.42 2.65
C LEU A 14 7.51 -10.94 2.38
N GLN A 15 7.34 -12.27 2.36
CA GLN A 15 6.02 -12.88 2.24
C GLN A 15 5.12 -12.49 3.43
N ALA A 16 5.64 -12.55 4.67
CA ALA A 16 4.91 -12.14 5.86
C ALA A 16 4.51 -10.65 5.80
N TYR A 17 5.44 -9.80 5.41
CA TYR A 17 5.18 -8.38 5.25
C TYR A 17 4.07 -8.12 4.21
N GLN A 18 4.17 -8.70 3.01
CA GLN A 18 3.17 -8.52 1.95
C GLN A 18 1.79 -9.04 2.36
N TYR A 19 1.75 -10.24 2.95
CA TYR A 19 0.52 -10.85 3.44
C TYR A 19 -0.21 -9.95 4.46
N LEU A 20 0.51 -9.52 5.49
CA LEU A 20 -0.07 -8.67 6.54
C LEU A 20 -0.46 -7.29 6.00
N LYS A 21 0.38 -6.68 5.16
CA LYS A 21 0.09 -5.39 4.54
C LYS A 21 -1.20 -5.45 3.75
N THR A 22 -1.37 -6.46 2.89
CA THR A 22 -2.59 -6.64 2.10
C THR A 22 -3.82 -6.77 2.99
N LYS A 23 -3.75 -7.60 4.06
CA LYS A 23 -4.88 -7.77 4.99
C LYS A 23 -5.26 -6.48 5.75
N ILE A 24 -4.25 -5.68 6.10
CA ILE A 24 -4.48 -4.38 6.77
C ILE A 24 -5.11 -3.40 5.79
N LEU A 25 -4.58 -3.28 4.57
CA LEU A 25 -5.08 -2.35 3.56
C LEU A 25 -6.50 -2.70 3.10
N ASN A 26 -6.83 -3.98 2.99
CA ASN A 26 -8.18 -4.46 2.66
C ASN A 26 -9.15 -4.44 3.85
N CYS A 27 -8.76 -3.90 5.00
CA CYS A 27 -9.55 -3.90 6.24
C CYS A 27 -9.98 -5.30 6.73
N GLU A 28 -9.31 -6.38 6.28
CA GLU A 28 -9.50 -7.71 6.86
C GLU A 28 -9.03 -7.74 8.32
N TYR A 29 -7.94 -7.01 8.63
CA TYR A 29 -7.58 -6.59 9.98
C TYR A 29 -8.02 -5.14 10.15
N ARG A 30 -9.01 -4.91 11.01
CA ARG A 30 -9.67 -3.61 11.14
C ARG A 30 -8.79 -2.59 11.87
N PRO A 31 -8.92 -1.29 11.58
CA PRO A 31 -8.31 -0.24 12.39
C PRO A 31 -8.62 -0.43 13.88
N ASN A 32 -7.60 -0.25 14.74
CA ASN A 32 -7.63 -0.48 16.19
C ASN A 32 -7.85 -1.94 16.62
N GLU A 33 -7.78 -2.90 15.71
CA GLU A 33 -7.85 -4.32 16.05
C GLU A 33 -6.54 -4.79 16.69
N PHE A 34 -6.65 -5.54 17.80
CA PHE A 34 -5.51 -6.19 18.43
C PHE A 34 -5.17 -7.48 17.71
N LEU A 35 -3.91 -7.61 17.30
CA LEU A 35 -3.39 -8.79 16.63
C LEU A 35 -2.48 -9.59 17.57
N ASN A 36 -2.43 -10.91 17.38
CA ASN A 36 -1.61 -11.82 18.15
C ASN A 36 -0.53 -12.45 17.27
N GLU A 37 0.76 -12.22 17.62
CA GLU A 37 1.91 -12.72 16.85
C GLU A 37 1.85 -14.25 16.61
N GLN A 38 1.40 -15.04 17.60
CA GLN A 38 1.32 -16.50 17.46
C GLN A 38 0.25 -16.90 16.44
N LYS A 39 -0.91 -16.23 16.46
CA LYS A 39 -1.97 -16.45 15.46
C LYS A 39 -1.49 -16.11 14.07
N LEU A 40 -0.81 -14.96 13.90
CA LEU A 40 -0.26 -14.54 12.62
C LEU A 40 0.78 -15.55 12.08
N CYS A 41 1.65 -16.07 12.94
CA CYS A 41 2.57 -17.14 12.55
C CYS A 41 1.84 -18.39 12.08
N ALA A 42 0.77 -18.80 12.77
CA ALA A 42 -0.04 -19.98 12.44
C ALA A 42 -0.77 -19.80 11.10
N GLU A 43 -1.37 -18.64 10.84
CA GLU A 43 -2.05 -18.30 9.59
C GLU A 43 -1.13 -18.40 8.36
N MET A 44 0.15 -18.16 8.54
CA MET A 44 1.17 -18.28 7.50
C MET A 44 1.88 -19.64 7.46
N GLY A 45 1.22 -20.71 7.88
CA GLY A 45 1.78 -22.06 7.85
C GLY A 45 2.84 -22.30 8.94
N ASN A 46 2.67 -21.71 10.11
CA ASN A 46 3.55 -21.82 11.28
C ASN A 46 4.98 -21.33 11.02
N ILE A 47 5.12 -20.19 10.33
CA ILE A 47 6.45 -19.58 10.17
C ILE A 47 7.05 -19.23 11.54
N SER A 48 8.38 -19.19 11.62
CA SER A 48 9.06 -18.83 12.85
C SER A 48 8.85 -17.34 13.22
N ARG A 49 9.04 -17.02 14.51
CA ARG A 49 8.82 -15.66 15.02
C ARG A 49 9.78 -14.62 14.43
N THR A 50 10.99 -15.02 14.05
CA THR A 50 12.00 -14.06 13.53
C THR A 50 11.53 -13.37 12.25
N PRO A 51 11.21 -14.07 11.13
CA PRO A 51 10.72 -13.40 9.93
C PRO A 51 9.38 -12.66 10.15
N MET A 52 8.54 -13.13 11.09
CA MET A 52 7.31 -12.43 11.46
C MET A 52 7.62 -11.09 12.12
N ARG A 53 8.54 -11.05 13.09
CA ARG A 53 8.94 -9.80 13.77
C ARG A 53 9.62 -8.82 12.85
N ASP A 54 10.44 -9.29 11.90
CA ASP A 54 11.04 -8.43 10.87
C ASP A 54 9.94 -7.77 10.01
N ALA A 55 8.91 -8.53 9.64
CA ALA A 55 7.76 -8.01 8.90
C ALA A 55 6.95 -7.00 9.72
N LEU A 56 6.66 -7.32 10.98
CA LEU A 56 5.93 -6.44 11.91
C LEU A 56 6.70 -5.14 12.17
N GLY A 57 8.01 -5.21 12.39
CA GLY A 57 8.84 -4.01 12.57
C GLY A 57 8.82 -3.09 11.34
N ARG A 58 8.75 -3.65 10.13
CA ARG A 58 8.59 -2.86 8.91
C ARG A 58 7.21 -2.21 8.82
N LEU A 59 6.15 -2.96 9.14
CA LEU A 59 4.78 -2.40 9.16
C LEU A 59 4.62 -1.29 10.20
N GLU A 60 5.30 -1.41 11.35
CA GLU A 60 5.34 -0.36 12.37
C GLU A 60 6.07 0.89 11.87
N GLN A 61 7.20 0.74 11.18
CA GLN A 61 7.91 1.87 10.54
C GLN A 61 7.07 2.56 9.46
N GLU A 62 6.18 1.83 8.80
CA GLU A 62 5.21 2.37 7.85
C GLU A 62 3.96 2.95 8.53
N GLY A 63 3.84 2.87 9.85
CA GLY A 63 2.69 3.37 10.62
C GLY A 63 1.42 2.51 10.48
N LEU A 64 1.51 1.32 9.90
CA LEU A 64 0.37 0.43 9.67
C LEU A 64 -0.07 -0.33 10.92
N ILE A 65 0.84 -0.54 11.85
CA ILE A 65 0.59 -1.14 13.16
C ILE A 65 1.34 -0.39 14.25
N THR A 66 0.92 -0.59 15.48
CA THR A 66 1.62 -0.13 16.70
C THR A 66 1.94 -1.33 17.58
N ILE A 67 3.22 -1.50 17.93
CA ILE A 67 3.67 -2.54 18.87
C ILE A 67 3.57 -1.97 20.29
N LEU A 68 2.67 -2.55 21.08
CA LEU A 68 2.41 -2.11 22.47
C LEU A 68 3.19 -3.00 23.44
N PRO A 69 4.17 -2.47 24.20
CA PRO A 69 4.94 -3.27 25.16
C PRO A 69 4.01 -4.01 26.11
N LYS A 70 4.19 -5.33 26.24
CA LYS A 70 3.40 -6.25 27.10
C LYS A 70 1.92 -6.40 26.74
N LYS A 71 1.39 -5.66 25.76
CA LYS A 71 -0.02 -5.72 25.33
C LYS A 71 -0.22 -6.37 23.97
N GLY A 72 0.85 -6.57 23.21
CA GLY A 72 0.78 -7.14 21.85
C GLY A 72 0.95 -6.08 20.76
N LEU A 73 0.27 -6.27 19.66
CA LEU A 73 0.30 -5.33 18.53
C LEU A 73 -1.13 -4.98 18.11
N MET A 74 -1.29 -3.80 17.55
CA MET A 74 -2.59 -3.26 17.14
C MET A 74 -2.46 -2.64 15.74
N VAL A 75 -3.47 -2.83 14.90
CA VAL A 75 -3.58 -2.11 13.62
C VAL A 75 -3.77 -0.63 13.93
N SER A 76 -2.96 0.24 13.32
CA SER A 76 -3.08 1.69 13.55
C SER A 76 -4.42 2.20 13.04
N GLY A 77 -5.07 3.06 13.82
CA GLY A 77 -6.24 3.82 13.37
C GLY A 77 -5.85 4.88 12.35
N ILE A 78 -6.85 5.46 11.71
CA ILE A 78 -6.72 6.64 10.85
C ILE A 78 -7.51 7.76 11.52
N THR A 79 -6.88 8.90 11.71
CA THR A 79 -7.50 10.09 12.27
C THR A 79 -7.91 11.07 11.16
N GLU A 80 -8.79 12.02 11.47
CA GLU A 80 -9.12 13.11 10.54
C GLU A 80 -7.87 13.92 10.15
N ASP A 81 -6.94 14.13 11.09
CA ASP A 81 -5.68 14.83 10.83
C ASP A 81 -4.78 14.06 9.85
N ASP A 82 -4.77 12.72 9.93
CA ASP A 82 -4.07 11.88 8.95
C ASP A 82 -4.66 12.06 7.55
N VAL A 83 -5.97 12.07 7.43
CA VAL A 83 -6.67 12.30 6.15
C VAL A 83 -6.36 13.69 5.60
N HIS A 84 -6.45 14.74 6.43
CA HIS A 84 -6.10 16.10 6.02
C HIS A 84 -4.65 16.20 5.53
N SER A 85 -3.71 15.66 6.29
CA SER A 85 -2.28 15.67 5.95
C SER A 85 -2.00 14.94 4.65
N MET A 86 -2.69 13.82 4.42
CA MET A 86 -2.60 13.04 3.17
C MET A 86 -3.06 13.87 1.97
N PHE A 87 -4.25 14.50 2.06
CA PHE A 87 -4.75 15.32 0.97
C PHE A 87 -3.89 16.57 0.72
N GLU A 88 -3.37 17.21 1.77
CA GLU A 88 -2.43 18.34 1.61
C GLU A 88 -1.21 17.92 0.80
N MET A 89 -0.61 16.75 1.12
CA MET A 89 0.54 16.26 0.37
C MET A 89 0.17 15.89 -1.07
N ARG A 90 -0.97 15.25 -1.31
CA ARG A 90 -1.46 14.94 -2.66
C ARG A 90 -1.62 16.20 -3.50
N LEU A 91 -2.26 17.24 -2.95
CA LEU A 91 -2.44 18.53 -3.61
C LEU A 91 -1.12 19.24 -3.97
N LEU A 92 -0.04 19.00 -3.25
CA LEU A 92 1.28 19.53 -3.54
C LEU A 92 2.03 18.71 -4.60
N VAL A 93 2.02 17.38 -4.47
CA VAL A 93 2.90 16.51 -5.25
C VAL A 93 2.27 16.10 -6.59
N GLU A 94 0.99 15.75 -6.62
CA GLU A 94 0.34 15.25 -7.84
C GLU A 94 0.24 16.30 -8.96
N PRO A 95 -0.14 17.57 -8.71
CA PRO A 95 -0.12 18.59 -9.75
C PRO A 95 1.28 18.90 -10.27
N TYR A 96 2.31 18.77 -9.42
CA TYR A 96 3.71 18.88 -9.85
C TYR A 96 4.08 17.71 -10.77
N ALA A 97 3.77 16.47 -10.37
CA ALA A 97 4.04 15.28 -11.16
C ALA A 97 3.35 15.36 -12.53
N LEU A 98 2.05 15.69 -12.53
CA LEU A 98 1.25 15.79 -13.76
C LEU A 98 1.79 16.86 -14.72
N ARG A 99 2.11 18.06 -14.22
CA ARG A 99 2.63 19.15 -15.07
C ARG A 99 4.03 18.85 -15.63
N THR A 100 4.87 18.17 -14.85
CA THR A 100 6.28 17.98 -15.22
C THR A 100 6.50 16.69 -16.01
N TYR A 101 5.78 15.63 -15.67
CA TYR A 101 6.01 14.27 -16.18
C TYR A 101 4.75 13.62 -16.77
N GLY A 102 3.61 14.29 -16.79
CA GLY A 102 2.36 13.72 -17.32
C GLY A 102 2.44 13.22 -18.77
N ASN A 103 3.37 13.78 -19.57
CA ASN A 103 3.62 13.30 -20.93
C ASN A 103 4.25 11.89 -20.98
N GLU A 104 4.76 11.38 -19.88
CA GLU A 104 5.29 10.01 -19.77
C GLU A 104 4.19 8.98 -19.56
N ILE A 105 2.98 9.42 -19.19
CA ILE A 105 1.82 8.53 -19.04
C ILE A 105 1.34 8.10 -20.42
N PRO A 106 1.20 6.78 -20.67
CA PRO A 106 0.75 6.29 -21.98
C PRO A 106 -0.63 6.85 -22.35
N HIS A 107 -0.76 7.44 -23.53
CA HIS A 107 -2.03 8.01 -24.01
C HIS A 107 -3.20 7.01 -24.02
N GLN A 108 -2.91 5.72 -24.26
CA GLN A 108 -3.95 4.69 -24.22
C GLN A 108 -4.45 4.47 -22.80
N TYR A 109 -3.57 4.56 -21.79
CA TYR A 109 -3.96 4.48 -20.39
C TYR A 109 -4.91 5.62 -20.02
N LEU A 110 -4.58 6.87 -20.40
CA LEU A 110 -5.43 8.03 -20.14
C LEU A 110 -6.80 7.94 -20.83
N ARG A 111 -6.85 7.40 -22.05
CA ARG A 111 -8.13 7.15 -22.73
C ARG A 111 -8.99 6.13 -22.00
N ASN A 112 -8.40 5.00 -21.63
CA ASN A 112 -9.11 3.95 -20.90
C ASN A 112 -9.63 4.48 -19.55
N PHE A 113 -8.83 5.27 -18.86
CA PHE A 113 -9.21 5.91 -17.61
C PHE A 113 -10.38 6.89 -17.80
N ALA A 114 -10.30 7.74 -18.82
CA ALA A 114 -11.37 8.69 -19.14
C ALA A 114 -12.68 7.96 -19.51
N ASP A 115 -12.62 6.89 -20.31
CA ASP A 115 -13.78 6.08 -20.67
C ASP A 115 -14.44 5.45 -19.44
N LEU A 116 -13.64 4.95 -18.49
CA LEU A 116 -14.13 4.39 -17.24
C LEU A 116 -14.80 5.45 -16.36
N MET A 117 -14.21 6.65 -16.27
CA MET A 117 -14.77 7.78 -15.51
C MET A 117 -16.11 8.27 -16.07
N HIS A 118 -16.35 8.13 -17.38
CA HIS A 118 -17.62 8.52 -18.00
C HIS A 118 -18.72 7.46 -17.84
N ASN A 119 -18.39 6.22 -17.56
CA ASN A 119 -19.31 5.09 -17.41
C ASN A 119 -19.00 4.26 -16.17
N PRO A 120 -19.13 4.82 -14.96
CA PRO A 120 -18.85 4.09 -13.74
C PRO A 120 -20.03 3.14 -13.40
N ASP A 121 -20.07 1.96 -14.02
CA ASP A 121 -21.11 0.96 -13.74
C ASP A 121 -21.02 0.38 -12.32
N LYS A 122 -19.84 0.51 -11.67
CA LYS A 122 -19.59 0.03 -10.32
C LYS A 122 -18.66 0.98 -9.57
N ILE A 123 -19.03 1.30 -8.35
CA ILE A 123 -18.21 2.11 -7.43
C ILE A 123 -16.82 1.47 -7.19
N GLU A 124 -16.77 0.14 -7.07
CA GLU A 124 -15.50 -0.58 -6.85
C GLU A 124 -14.53 -0.43 -8.02
N ASP A 125 -15.03 -0.47 -9.27
CA ASP A 125 -14.22 -0.28 -10.47
C ASP A 125 -13.70 1.16 -10.54
N PHE A 126 -14.51 2.14 -10.12
CA PHE A 126 -14.13 3.55 -10.04
C PHE A 126 -13.02 3.77 -9.01
N CYS A 127 -13.18 3.31 -7.77
CA CYS A 127 -12.17 3.48 -6.71
C CYS A 127 -10.84 2.85 -7.10
N LYS A 128 -10.89 1.63 -7.68
CA LYS A 128 -9.68 0.98 -8.17
C LYS A 128 -8.99 1.75 -9.28
N ALA A 129 -9.75 2.27 -10.23
CA ALA A 129 -9.19 3.05 -11.34
C ALA A 129 -8.59 4.38 -10.86
N ASP A 130 -9.21 5.01 -9.86
CA ASP A 130 -8.68 6.22 -9.20
C ASP A 130 -7.32 5.92 -8.53
N ASP A 131 -7.24 4.86 -7.73
CA ASP A 131 -5.99 4.43 -7.11
C ASP A 131 -4.91 4.09 -8.14
N ASP A 132 -5.25 3.31 -9.18
CA ASP A 132 -4.34 2.94 -10.28
C ASP A 132 -3.83 4.18 -11.04
N PHE A 133 -4.66 5.21 -11.21
CA PHE A 133 -4.27 6.46 -11.85
C PHE A 133 -3.24 7.23 -11.01
N HIS A 134 -3.49 7.37 -9.72
CA HIS A 134 -2.55 8.03 -8.82
C HIS A 134 -1.22 7.27 -8.74
N GLU A 135 -1.24 5.94 -8.67
CA GLU A 135 -0.03 5.12 -8.71
C GLU A 135 0.74 5.30 -10.03
N MET A 136 0.03 5.26 -11.18
CA MET A 136 0.63 5.50 -12.50
C MET A 136 1.28 6.89 -12.56
N LEU A 137 0.59 7.93 -12.12
CA LEU A 137 1.11 9.30 -12.10
C LEU A 137 2.38 9.38 -11.25
N MET A 138 2.37 8.81 -10.06
CA MET A 138 3.52 8.87 -9.15
C MET A 138 4.69 8.02 -9.65
N SER A 139 4.44 6.96 -10.45
CA SER A 139 5.49 6.15 -11.06
C SER A 139 6.34 6.92 -12.07
N THR A 140 5.81 7.99 -12.67
CA THR A 140 6.56 8.87 -13.59
C THR A 140 7.60 9.76 -12.90
N LEU A 141 7.50 9.94 -11.58
CA LEU A 141 8.44 10.78 -10.83
C LEU A 141 9.82 10.10 -10.72
N PRO A 142 10.91 10.73 -11.22
CA PRO A 142 12.25 10.19 -11.06
C PRO A 142 12.77 10.35 -9.61
N ASN A 143 12.18 11.26 -8.82
CA ASN A 143 12.60 11.53 -7.45
C ASN A 143 12.10 10.44 -6.49
N LYS A 144 13.02 9.49 -6.17
CA LYS A 144 12.73 8.38 -5.24
C LYS A 144 12.26 8.81 -3.85
N TYR A 145 12.67 9.99 -3.38
CA TYR A 145 12.29 10.49 -2.05
C TYR A 145 10.86 10.98 -2.03
N LEU A 146 10.41 11.68 -3.09
CA LEU A 146 9.01 12.06 -3.24
C LEU A 146 8.12 10.81 -3.37
N ARG A 147 8.49 9.84 -4.20
CA ARG A 147 7.75 8.57 -4.29
C ARG A 147 7.65 7.86 -2.94
N SER A 148 8.79 7.68 -2.26
CA SER A 148 8.80 7.00 -0.95
C SER A 148 7.97 7.73 0.11
N ALA A 149 7.94 9.06 0.09
CA ALA A 149 7.10 9.83 1.00
C ALA A 149 5.61 9.67 0.65
N TYR A 150 5.27 9.70 -0.64
CA TYR A 150 3.91 9.49 -1.13
C TYR A 150 3.40 8.08 -0.82
N ASP A 151 4.19 7.03 -1.07
CA ASP A 151 3.83 5.62 -0.79
C ASP A 151 3.49 5.37 0.69
N ARG A 152 4.08 6.14 1.60
CA ARG A 152 3.78 6.04 3.04
C ARG A 152 2.39 6.52 3.40
N ILE A 153 1.92 7.55 2.70
CA ILE A 153 0.61 8.14 3.00
C ILE A 153 -0.52 7.49 2.20
N THR A 154 -0.28 7.02 0.99
CA THR A 154 -1.30 6.34 0.19
C THR A 154 -1.72 5.01 0.79
N GLY A 155 -0.85 4.32 1.53
CA GLY A 155 -1.24 3.18 2.35
C GLY A 155 -2.32 3.48 3.41
N LEU A 156 -2.62 4.75 3.67
CA LEU A 156 -3.74 5.17 4.52
C LEU A 156 -5.06 5.33 3.72
N ASN A 157 -4.97 5.59 2.42
CA ASN A 157 -6.12 5.91 1.56
C ASN A 157 -7.01 4.69 1.22
N THR A 158 -6.47 3.49 1.30
CA THR A 158 -7.18 2.24 0.97
C THR A 158 -7.89 1.58 2.17
N ARG A 159 -7.96 2.28 3.32
CA ARG A 159 -8.55 1.73 4.56
C ARG A 159 -9.91 2.35 4.89
#